data_998cce4f28c4e262ef57312efda4c28c
#
_entry.id   998cce4f28c4e262ef57312efda4c28c
#
_cell.length_a   1.000
_cell.length_b   1.000
_cell.length_c   1.000
_cell.angle_alpha   90.00
_cell.angle_beta   90.00
_cell.angle_gamma   90.00
#
_symmetry.space_group_name_H-M   'P 1'
#
loop_
_entity.id
_entity.type
_entity.pdbx_description
1 polymer ?
#
loop_
_entity_poly.entity_id
_entity_poly.type
_entity_poly.pdbx_seq_one_letter_code
_entity_poly.pdbx_strand_id
1 'polypeptide(L)'
;MGAGSAETAARYSVRPLLPGPADALRDAVLRLGLPPEKLTVLAERGAVEALALRGLSLDQIRVLERLVAEGGGEVLSNADGDRAVLLMPLMTAGSLPMLLAAWSENAGEVGAAIGSVLMARGGPPPPLEGRGFRLEFGKRTLVMGIVNVTPDSFSGDGVGDDVAAAVARAHSLVEAGADVVDIGGESTRPSRSREEVSAELELSRVLPVIRELAGRIQVPISIDTRKAAVASEALAAGARIVNDVWGLRRDPDMAGVIAARPGTGVVAMHNQQGTEYDDLLEDVCLGLRESLAVAEKAGIPSSQVIIDPGFGFAKTPAHNLELVRRLGELLGMGHAVLIGPSRKSTTGMLIGETDQAHRLEPSLALAVLSVRAGAHMVRVHDVAETVRALRAADAVVRGTPEALRGLPIPAPTG
;
A
#
# COMPACT_ATOMS: atom_id res chain seq x y z
N MET A 1 7.16 12.34 -24.78
CA MET A 1 6.40 13.17 -23.82
C MET A 1 6.43 12.49 -22.45
N GLY A 2 7.56 12.46 -21.76
CA GLY A 2 7.73 11.64 -20.53
C GLY A 2 8.58 12.25 -19.42
N ALA A 3 9.35 13.30 -19.68
CA ALA A 3 10.24 13.87 -18.64
C ALA A 3 9.58 14.97 -17.78
N GLY A 4 8.46 15.53 -18.22
CA GLY A 4 7.76 16.57 -17.46
C GLY A 4 6.83 16.08 -16.35
N SER A 5 6.41 14.81 -16.40
CA SER A 5 5.39 14.30 -15.44
C SER A 5 5.96 13.97 -14.06
N ALA A 6 7.21 13.51 -13.99
CA ALA A 6 7.84 13.12 -12.71
C ALA A 6 8.28 14.34 -11.88
N GLU A 7 8.82 15.38 -12.53
CA GLU A 7 9.19 16.64 -11.86
C GLU A 7 7.95 17.38 -11.34
N THR A 8 6.85 17.36 -12.10
CA THR A 8 5.56 17.97 -11.72
C THR A 8 4.90 17.22 -10.56
N ALA A 9 4.97 15.89 -10.56
CA ALA A 9 4.44 15.07 -9.46
C ALA A 9 5.20 15.25 -8.13
N ALA A 10 6.48 15.64 -8.18
CA ALA A 10 7.29 15.94 -7.00
C ALA A 10 6.97 17.31 -6.39
N ARG A 11 6.40 18.26 -7.17
CA ARG A 11 6.14 19.64 -6.73
C ARG A 11 4.85 19.77 -5.92
N TYR A 12 3.81 19.02 -6.29
CA TYR A 12 2.51 19.08 -5.63
C TYR A 12 2.17 17.74 -4.99
N SER A 13 1.79 17.76 -3.71
CA SER A 13 1.19 16.61 -3.06
C SER A 13 -0.33 16.73 -3.12
N VAL A 14 -0.98 15.82 -3.82
CA VAL A 14 -2.44 15.69 -3.86
C VAL A 14 -2.81 14.32 -3.35
N ARG A 15 -3.73 14.27 -2.39
CA ARG A 15 -4.26 13.00 -1.87
C ARG A 15 -5.75 13.12 -1.54
N PRO A 16 -6.53 12.05 -1.72
CA PRO A 16 -7.90 12.05 -1.28
C PRO A 16 -7.97 12.06 0.25
N LEU A 17 -8.98 12.76 0.78
CA LEU A 17 -9.41 12.56 2.15
C LEU A 17 -10.63 11.65 2.10
N LEU A 18 -10.60 10.53 2.81
CA LEU A 18 -11.72 9.61 2.79
C LEU A 18 -12.94 10.24 3.46
N PRO A 19 -14.14 10.09 2.85
CA PRO A 19 -15.36 10.38 3.55
C PRO A 19 -15.48 9.38 4.71
N GLY A 20 -15.14 9.83 5.89
CA GLY A 20 -15.38 9.15 7.16
C GLY A 20 -16.61 9.73 7.84
N PRO A 21 -16.92 9.30 9.07
CA PRO A 21 -17.80 10.09 9.93
C PRO A 21 -17.32 11.54 9.93
N ALA A 22 -18.25 12.49 10.06
CA ALA A 22 -17.96 13.94 9.99
C ALA A 22 -16.73 14.35 10.85
N ASP A 23 -16.50 13.63 11.94
CA ASP A 23 -15.34 13.79 12.81
C ASP A 23 -13.99 13.47 12.13
N ALA A 24 -13.94 12.49 11.23
CA ALA A 24 -12.69 12.11 10.56
C ALA A 24 -12.20 13.17 9.56
N LEU A 25 -13.13 13.81 8.83
CA LEU A 25 -12.83 14.93 7.94
C LEU A 25 -12.43 16.16 8.75
N ARG A 26 -13.14 16.43 9.85
CA ARG A 26 -12.83 17.51 10.78
C ARG A 26 -11.44 17.37 11.37
N ASP A 27 -11.07 16.16 11.82
CA ASP A 27 -9.73 15.88 12.34
C ASP A 27 -8.65 16.05 11.27
N ALA A 28 -8.91 15.64 10.02
CA ALA A 28 -7.98 15.84 8.93
C ALA A 28 -7.75 17.33 8.64
N VAL A 29 -8.81 18.14 8.65
CA VAL A 29 -8.74 19.59 8.44
C VAL A 29 -8.00 20.28 9.58
N LEU A 30 -8.23 19.88 10.83
CA LEU A 30 -7.51 20.40 12.00
C LEU A 30 -6.02 20.09 11.94
N ARG A 31 -5.61 18.86 11.55
CA ARG A 31 -4.19 18.50 11.41
C ARG A 31 -3.48 19.32 10.34
N LEU A 32 -4.20 19.77 9.33
CA LEU A 32 -3.64 20.64 8.29
C LEU A 32 -3.59 22.11 8.73
N GLY A 33 -3.99 22.43 9.97
CA GLY A 33 -4.01 23.79 10.49
C GLY A 33 -5.10 24.66 9.86
N LEU A 34 -6.20 24.04 9.38
CA LEU A 34 -7.28 24.71 8.67
C LEU A 34 -8.51 24.96 9.59
N PRO A 35 -9.31 26.00 9.33
CA PRO A 35 -10.48 26.32 10.14
C PRO A 35 -11.61 25.28 9.93
N PRO A 36 -12.01 24.52 10.98
CA PRO A 36 -13.00 23.46 10.85
C PRO A 36 -14.46 23.96 10.80
N GLU A 37 -14.69 25.23 11.08
CA GLU A 37 -16.05 25.82 11.19
C GLU A 37 -16.80 25.81 9.86
N LYS A 38 -16.06 25.77 8.76
CA LYS A 38 -16.62 25.77 7.40
C LYS A 38 -17.11 24.39 6.93
N LEU A 39 -16.72 23.31 7.60
CA LEU A 39 -17.07 21.94 7.20
C LEU A 39 -18.56 21.61 7.33
N THR A 40 -19.27 22.26 8.28
CA THR A 40 -20.66 21.94 8.61
C THR A 40 -21.61 22.21 7.43
N VAL A 41 -21.34 23.23 6.62
CA VAL A 41 -22.20 23.63 5.50
C VAL A 41 -22.11 22.67 4.31
N LEU A 42 -20.94 22.04 4.09
CA LEU A 42 -20.72 21.15 2.96
C LEU A 42 -21.11 19.70 3.26
N ALA A 43 -20.98 19.25 4.50
CA ALA A 43 -21.46 17.93 4.93
C ALA A 43 -22.97 17.76 4.75
N GLU A 44 -23.73 18.86 4.80
CA GLU A 44 -25.18 18.88 4.60
C GLU A 44 -25.60 18.81 3.12
N ARG A 45 -24.68 19.02 2.16
CA ARG A 45 -24.99 19.12 0.72
C ARG A 45 -24.87 17.85 -0.09
N GLY A 46 -24.56 16.71 0.53
CA GLY A 46 -24.46 15.40 -0.14
C GLY A 46 -23.01 14.88 -0.30
N ALA A 47 -22.81 13.90 -1.17
CA ALA A 47 -21.50 13.28 -1.38
C ALA A 47 -20.47 14.30 -1.89
N VAL A 48 -19.46 14.56 -1.07
CA VAL A 48 -18.38 15.52 -1.35
C VAL A 48 -17.09 14.77 -1.56
N GLU A 49 -16.38 15.13 -2.63
CA GLU A 49 -14.98 14.73 -2.81
C GLU A 49 -14.09 15.69 -2.02
N ALA A 50 -13.22 15.15 -1.19
CA ALA A 50 -12.28 15.92 -0.41
C ALA A 50 -10.85 15.58 -0.83
N LEU A 51 -10.07 16.58 -1.23
CA LEU A 51 -8.67 16.42 -1.63
C LEU A 51 -7.80 17.35 -0.78
N ALA A 52 -6.75 16.80 -0.16
CA ALA A 52 -5.70 17.59 0.47
C ALA A 52 -4.59 17.87 -0.56
N LEU A 53 -4.15 19.12 -0.61
CA LEU A 53 -3.10 19.61 -1.50
C LEU A 53 -2.00 20.32 -0.72
N ARG A 54 -0.77 20.16 -1.17
CA ARG A 54 0.41 20.87 -0.65
C ARG A 54 1.31 21.33 -1.79
N GLY A 55 2.14 22.34 -1.52
CA GLY A 55 3.09 22.90 -2.48
C GLY A 55 2.47 23.94 -3.42
N LEU A 56 1.26 24.43 -3.10
CA LEU A 56 0.58 25.46 -3.87
C LEU A 56 1.22 26.84 -3.65
N SER A 57 1.11 27.71 -4.64
CA SER A 57 1.30 29.14 -4.47
C SER A 57 -0.02 29.84 -4.15
N LEU A 58 0.06 31.04 -3.56
CA LEU A 58 -1.13 31.87 -3.27
C LEU A 58 -1.96 32.13 -4.53
N ASP A 59 -1.34 32.29 -5.70
CA ASP A 59 -2.06 32.51 -6.96
C ASP A 59 -2.82 31.26 -7.40
N GLN A 60 -2.22 30.07 -7.22
CA GLN A 60 -2.89 28.81 -7.49
C GLN A 60 -4.08 28.58 -6.56
N ILE A 61 -3.95 28.95 -5.29
CA ILE A 61 -5.07 28.88 -4.34
C ILE A 61 -6.21 29.78 -4.77
N ARG A 62 -5.95 31.04 -5.15
CA ARG A 62 -6.99 31.97 -5.62
C ARG A 62 -7.72 31.43 -6.85
N VAL A 63 -7.00 30.82 -7.78
CA VAL A 63 -7.60 30.17 -8.95
C VAL A 63 -8.50 29.01 -8.53
N LEU A 64 -8.01 28.15 -7.63
CA LEU A 64 -8.78 27.02 -7.09
C LEU A 64 -10.04 27.52 -6.36
N GLU A 65 -9.92 28.51 -5.47
CA GLU A 65 -11.04 29.10 -4.74
C GLU A 65 -12.15 29.55 -5.70
N ARG A 66 -11.79 30.23 -6.77
CA ARG A 66 -12.76 30.69 -7.77
C ARG A 66 -13.42 29.52 -8.51
N LEU A 67 -12.64 28.62 -9.10
CA LEU A 67 -13.18 27.53 -9.92
C LEU A 67 -13.97 26.50 -9.09
N VAL A 68 -13.51 26.24 -7.87
CA VAL A 68 -14.20 25.32 -6.95
C VAL A 68 -15.51 25.94 -6.47
N ALA A 69 -15.54 27.26 -6.17
CA ALA A 69 -16.76 27.96 -5.77
C ALA A 69 -17.80 28.01 -6.90
N GLU A 70 -17.38 28.23 -8.16
CA GLU A 70 -18.27 28.16 -9.35
C GLU A 70 -18.89 26.75 -9.50
N GLY A 71 -18.16 25.69 -9.08
CA GLY A 71 -18.65 24.31 -9.04
C GLY A 71 -19.47 23.94 -7.79
N GLY A 72 -19.76 24.91 -6.92
CA GLY A 72 -20.52 24.68 -5.68
C GLY A 72 -19.71 24.04 -4.55
N GLY A 73 -18.37 24.07 -4.66
CA GLY A 73 -17.43 23.59 -3.64
C GLY A 73 -16.81 24.69 -2.81
N GLU A 74 -15.81 24.33 -2.03
CA GLU A 74 -15.04 25.25 -1.17
C GLU A 74 -13.58 24.84 -1.09
N VAL A 75 -12.68 25.82 -0.97
CA VAL A 75 -11.26 25.63 -0.69
C VAL A 75 -10.95 26.16 0.70
N LEU A 76 -10.38 25.34 1.54
CA LEU A 76 -9.84 25.72 2.84
C LEU A 76 -8.33 25.77 2.69
N SER A 77 -7.69 26.89 3.00
CA SER A 77 -6.25 27.06 2.95
C SER A 77 -5.69 27.56 4.29
N ASN A 78 -4.43 27.20 4.57
CA ASN A 78 -3.71 27.77 5.71
C ASN A 78 -3.23 29.20 5.42
N ALA A 79 -2.78 29.92 6.45
CA ALA A 79 -2.35 31.30 6.35
C ALA A 79 -1.15 31.50 5.38
N ASP A 80 -0.26 30.52 5.31
CA ASP A 80 0.95 30.55 4.46
C ASP A 80 0.63 30.21 2.99
N GLY A 81 -0.54 29.63 2.73
CA GLY A 81 -1.00 29.30 1.39
C GLY A 81 -0.31 28.10 0.75
N ASP A 82 0.44 27.31 1.52
CA ASP A 82 1.14 26.12 0.99
C ASP A 82 0.32 24.83 1.12
N ARG A 83 -0.74 24.83 1.90
CA ARG A 83 -1.65 23.70 2.15
C ARG A 83 -3.10 24.12 1.92
N ALA A 84 -3.86 23.26 1.25
CA ALA A 84 -5.27 23.45 1.03
C ALA A 84 -6.05 22.13 1.09
N VAL A 85 -7.33 22.23 1.43
CA VAL A 85 -8.31 21.16 1.24
C VAL A 85 -9.37 21.67 0.28
N LEU A 86 -9.57 20.93 -0.80
CA LEU A 86 -10.68 21.13 -1.72
C LEU A 86 -11.83 20.24 -1.30
N LEU A 87 -12.99 20.84 -1.20
CA LEU A 87 -14.24 20.16 -0.94
C LEU A 87 -15.18 20.44 -2.12
N MET A 88 -15.54 19.42 -2.88
CA MET A 88 -16.33 19.58 -4.11
C MET A 88 -17.43 18.54 -4.21
N PRO A 89 -18.59 18.89 -4.80
CA PRO A 89 -19.54 17.87 -5.21
C PRO A 89 -18.90 16.88 -6.19
N LEU A 90 -19.23 15.61 -6.04
CA LEU A 90 -18.65 14.52 -6.85
C LEU A 90 -18.81 14.77 -8.36
N MET A 91 -19.94 15.39 -8.76
CA MET A 91 -20.25 15.70 -10.15
C MET A 91 -19.34 16.76 -10.77
N THR A 92 -18.77 17.66 -9.97
CA THR A 92 -17.90 18.75 -10.45
C THR A 92 -16.42 18.45 -10.33
N ALA A 93 -16.05 17.48 -9.48
CA ALA A 93 -14.65 17.09 -9.27
C ALA A 93 -13.97 16.63 -10.57
N GLY A 94 -14.67 15.89 -11.43
CA GLY A 94 -14.14 15.37 -12.69
C GLY A 94 -13.81 16.43 -13.75
N SER A 95 -14.45 17.61 -13.70
CA SER A 95 -14.20 18.70 -14.66
C SER A 95 -13.09 19.67 -14.24
N LEU A 96 -12.75 19.70 -12.94
CA LEU A 96 -11.78 20.64 -12.40
C LEU A 96 -10.39 20.57 -13.07
N PRO A 97 -9.79 19.40 -13.35
CA PRO A 97 -8.50 19.32 -14.02
C PRO A 97 -8.48 20.03 -15.38
N MET A 98 -9.56 19.89 -16.14
CA MET A 98 -9.71 20.52 -17.45
C MET A 98 -9.86 22.05 -17.35
N LEU A 99 -10.60 22.53 -16.36
CA LEU A 99 -10.76 23.96 -16.09
C LEU A 99 -9.44 24.60 -15.65
N LEU A 100 -8.68 23.93 -14.81
CA LEU A 100 -7.34 24.37 -14.38
C LEU A 100 -6.35 24.41 -15.56
N ALA A 101 -6.36 23.42 -16.43
CA ALA A 101 -5.53 23.39 -17.62
C ALA A 101 -5.84 24.54 -18.60
N ALA A 102 -7.11 24.94 -18.68
CA ALA A 102 -7.53 26.07 -19.52
C ALA A 102 -7.20 27.46 -18.94
N TRP A 103 -6.89 27.53 -17.63
CA TRP A 103 -6.65 28.81 -16.95
C TRP A 103 -5.22 29.34 -17.15
N SER A 104 -4.21 28.52 -16.84
CA SER A 104 -2.79 28.83 -17.05
C SER A 104 -1.94 27.57 -16.99
N GLU A 105 -0.71 27.63 -17.48
CA GLU A 105 0.25 26.51 -17.43
C GLU A 105 0.49 26.04 -15.99
N ASN A 106 0.74 26.95 -15.05
CA ASN A 106 0.95 26.62 -13.62
C ASN A 106 -0.30 26.04 -12.94
N ALA A 107 -1.50 26.48 -13.33
CA ALA A 107 -2.74 25.88 -12.83
C ALA A 107 -2.98 24.51 -13.49
N GLY A 108 -2.57 24.34 -14.74
CA GLY A 108 -2.61 23.08 -15.46
C GLY A 108 -1.81 21.95 -14.78
N GLU A 109 -0.66 22.26 -14.20
CA GLU A 109 0.15 21.30 -13.43
C GLU A 109 -0.64 20.80 -12.18
N VAL A 110 -1.27 21.69 -11.44
CA VAL A 110 -2.14 21.34 -10.31
C VAL A 110 -3.33 20.52 -10.79
N GLY A 111 -3.94 20.91 -11.91
CA GLY A 111 -5.02 20.19 -12.56
C GLY A 111 -4.64 18.78 -12.95
N ALA A 112 -3.44 18.59 -13.52
CA ALA A 112 -2.91 17.27 -13.87
C ALA A 112 -2.72 16.39 -12.62
N ALA A 113 -2.19 16.96 -11.53
CA ALA A 113 -2.02 16.23 -10.27
C ALA A 113 -3.37 15.81 -9.66
N ILE A 114 -4.37 16.70 -9.64
CA ILE A 114 -5.73 16.39 -9.19
C ILE A 114 -6.36 15.32 -10.09
N GLY A 115 -6.25 15.47 -11.40
CA GLY A 115 -6.78 14.52 -12.38
C GLY A 115 -6.21 13.12 -12.21
N SER A 116 -4.89 13.03 -11.98
CA SER A 116 -4.22 11.75 -11.71
C SER A 116 -4.80 11.05 -10.49
N VAL A 117 -5.03 11.76 -9.39
CA VAL A 117 -5.62 11.20 -8.17
C VAL A 117 -7.06 10.74 -8.39
N LEU A 118 -7.88 11.55 -9.08
CA LEU A 118 -9.27 11.21 -9.37
C LEU A 118 -9.37 9.99 -10.30
N MET A 119 -8.52 9.92 -11.33
CA MET A 119 -8.48 8.78 -12.25
C MET A 119 -8.02 7.51 -11.54
N ALA A 120 -7.01 7.60 -10.68
CA ALA A 120 -6.50 6.47 -9.90
C ALA A 120 -7.58 5.85 -8.98
N ARG A 121 -8.50 6.66 -8.47
CA ARG A 121 -9.63 6.21 -7.65
C ARG A 121 -10.79 5.63 -8.46
N GLY A 122 -10.87 5.94 -9.74
CA GLY A 122 -11.97 5.55 -10.62
C GLY A 122 -12.03 4.06 -10.97
N GLY A 123 -11.01 3.27 -10.63
CA GLY A 123 -10.96 1.85 -10.93
C GLY A 123 -9.82 1.11 -10.23
N PRO A 124 -9.75 -0.21 -10.41
CA PRO A 124 -8.64 -0.98 -9.87
C PRO A 124 -7.33 -0.61 -10.57
N PRO A 125 -6.18 -0.70 -9.89
CA PRO A 125 -4.89 -0.52 -10.51
C PRO A 125 -4.66 -1.57 -11.61
N PRO A 126 -3.76 -1.29 -12.59
CA PRO A 126 -3.45 -2.24 -13.63
C PRO A 126 -2.92 -3.55 -13.04
N PRO A 127 -3.15 -4.70 -13.71
CA PRO A 127 -2.61 -5.97 -13.26
C PRO A 127 -1.08 -5.94 -13.28
N LEU A 128 -0.46 -6.62 -12.32
CA LEU A 128 0.97 -6.88 -12.35
C LEU A 128 1.20 -8.15 -13.17
N GLU A 129 1.85 -7.99 -14.31
CA GLU A 129 2.14 -9.09 -15.24
C GLU A 129 3.63 -9.36 -15.32
N GLY A 130 4.01 -10.61 -15.14
CA GLY A 130 5.38 -11.06 -15.23
C GLY A 130 5.53 -12.38 -15.97
N ARG A 131 6.74 -12.92 -15.99
CA ARG A 131 7.02 -14.19 -16.64
C ARG A 131 6.26 -15.33 -15.96
N GLY A 132 5.18 -15.80 -16.60
CA GLY A 132 4.39 -16.94 -16.15
C GLY A 132 3.43 -16.66 -15.02
N PHE A 133 3.14 -15.38 -14.70
CA PHE A 133 2.13 -15.01 -13.72
C PHE A 133 1.42 -13.70 -14.08
N ARG A 134 0.21 -13.56 -13.53
CA ARG A 134 -0.60 -12.35 -13.61
C ARG A 134 -1.36 -12.18 -12.30
N LEU A 135 -1.19 -11.05 -11.64
CA LEU A 135 -1.93 -10.67 -10.44
C LEU A 135 -2.95 -9.60 -10.82
N GLU A 136 -4.23 -9.94 -10.76
CA GLU A 136 -5.34 -9.03 -11.04
C GLU A 136 -5.84 -8.41 -9.73
N PHE A 137 -5.88 -7.08 -9.69
CA PHE A 137 -6.38 -6.34 -8.54
C PHE A 137 -7.86 -5.94 -8.70
N GLY A 138 -8.54 -5.70 -7.60
CA GLY A 138 -9.91 -5.15 -7.58
C GLY A 138 -11.02 -6.20 -7.61
N LYS A 139 -10.84 -7.39 -8.18
CA LYS A 139 -11.85 -8.46 -8.17
C LYS A 139 -12.00 -9.12 -6.79
N ARG A 140 -10.89 -9.35 -6.13
CA ARG A 140 -10.76 -9.83 -4.76
C ARG A 140 -9.47 -9.32 -4.15
N THR A 141 -9.33 -9.48 -2.86
CA THR A 141 -8.07 -9.21 -2.17
C THR A 141 -7.10 -10.37 -2.38
N LEU A 142 -5.88 -10.06 -2.78
CA LEU A 142 -4.80 -11.03 -2.93
C LEU A 142 -4.11 -11.31 -1.59
N VAL A 143 -3.57 -12.52 -1.43
CA VAL A 143 -2.87 -12.94 -0.21
C VAL A 143 -1.44 -13.32 -0.52
N MET A 144 -0.49 -12.62 0.10
CA MET A 144 0.94 -12.95 0.08
C MET A 144 1.30 -13.70 1.36
N GLY A 145 1.64 -14.98 1.21
CA GLY A 145 1.99 -15.85 2.32
C GLY A 145 3.47 -15.79 2.66
N ILE A 146 3.79 -15.69 3.95
CA ILE A 146 5.15 -15.50 4.47
C ILE A 146 5.84 -16.83 4.73
N VAL A 147 7.05 -16.99 4.21
CA VAL A 147 7.99 -18.08 4.54
C VAL A 147 9.29 -17.48 5.07
N ASN A 148 9.48 -17.53 6.39
CA ASN A 148 10.69 -17.06 7.04
C ASN A 148 11.72 -18.21 7.16
N VAL A 149 12.84 -18.08 6.45
CA VAL A 149 13.96 -19.01 6.50
C VAL A 149 15.04 -18.45 7.45
N THR A 150 14.68 -18.37 8.74
CA THR A 150 15.54 -17.80 9.79
C THR A 150 15.60 -18.72 10.99
N PRO A 151 16.78 -18.88 11.67
CA PRO A 151 16.92 -19.75 12.85
C PRO A 151 16.04 -19.33 14.03
N ASP A 152 15.75 -18.04 14.16
CA ASP A 152 15.11 -17.41 15.32
C ASP A 152 13.66 -17.00 15.07
N SER A 153 12.86 -17.76 14.41
CA SER A 153 11.45 -17.40 14.33
C SER A 153 10.72 -17.78 15.62
N PHE A 154 10.71 -16.84 16.54
CA PHE A 154 9.94 -16.91 17.80
C PHE A 154 8.42 -17.08 17.61
N SER A 155 7.93 -17.03 16.39
CA SER A 155 6.51 -17.19 16.04
C SER A 155 6.11 -18.64 15.78
N GLY A 156 7.02 -19.61 15.93
CA GLY A 156 6.77 -21.00 15.55
C GLY A 156 6.69 -21.25 14.03
N ASP A 157 6.82 -20.19 13.21
CA ASP A 157 6.67 -20.25 11.75
C ASP A 157 8.00 -20.23 11.00
N GLY A 158 9.12 -20.12 11.67
CA GLY A 158 10.43 -20.26 11.06
C GLY A 158 10.81 -21.72 10.94
N VAL A 159 11.20 -22.06 9.79
CA VAL A 159 11.63 -23.40 9.45
C VAL A 159 13.13 -23.61 9.71
N GLY A 160 13.78 -22.64 10.36
CA GLY A 160 15.23 -22.69 10.59
C GLY A 160 16.02 -22.74 9.28
N ASP A 161 17.14 -23.46 9.29
CA ASP A 161 17.92 -23.74 8.08
C ASP A 161 17.40 -24.99 7.33
N ASP A 162 16.21 -25.50 7.68
CA ASP A 162 15.60 -26.67 7.06
C ASP A 162 14.87 -26.29 5.76
N VAL A 163 15.55 -26.49 4.64
CA VAL A 163 15.02 -26.25 3.30
C VAL A 163 13.75 -27.06 3.04
N ALA A 164 13.68 -28.31 3.49
CA ALA A 164 12.54 -29.18 3.24
C ALA A 164 11.29 -28.66 4.00
N ALA A 165 11.45 -28.20 5.22
CA ALA A 165 10.38 -27.60 5.99
C ALA A 165 9.91 -26.26 5.36
N ALA A 166 10.84 -25.42 4.84
CA ALA A 166 10.51 -24.20 4.13
C ALA A 166 9.70 -24.46 2.85
N VAL A 167 10.14 -25.46 2.08
CA VAL A 167 9.44 -25.90 0.86
C VAL A 167 8.05 -26.44 1.19
N ALA A 168 7.93 -27.30 2.21
CA ALA A 168 6.64 -27.83 2.66
C ALA A 168 5.70 -26.72 3.12
N ARG A 169 6.24 -25.74 3.86
CA ARG A 169 5.46 -24.56 4.28
C ARG A 169 4.95 -23.78 3.06
N ALA A 170 5.81 -23.51 2.07
CA ALA A 170 5.40 -22.80 0.86
C ALA A 170 4.27 -23.54 0.12
N HIS A 171 4.35 -24.85 -0.04
CA HIS A 171 3.28 -25.66 -0.63
C HIS A 171 1.97 -25.54 0.17
N SER A 172 2.05 -25.68 1.50
CA SER A 172 0.88 -25.51 2.39
C SER A 172 0.22 -24.12 2.24
N LEU A 173 1.01 -23.05 2.08
CA LEU A 173 0.45 -21.70 1.86
C LEU A 173 -0.25 -21.60 0.49
N VAL A 174 0.30 -22.20 -0.56
CA VAL A 174 -0.33 -22.24 -1.89
C VAL A 174 -1.64 -23.03 -1.85
N GLU A 175 -1.66 -24.20 -1.22
CA GLU A 175 -2.87 -25.02 -1.03
C GLU A 175 -3.93 -24.28 -0.21
N ALA A 176 -3.50 -23.46 0.76
CA ALA A 176 -4.38 -22.61 1.56
C ALA A 176 -4.94 -21.39 0.79
N GLY A 177 -4.44 -21.12 -0.42
CA GLY A 177 -4.92 -20.08 -1.31
C GLY A 177 -4.08 -18.81 -1.33
N ALA A 178 -2.78 -18.88 -1.02
CA ALA A 178 -1.85 -17.78 -1.27
C ALA A 178 -1.74 -17.50 -2.77
N ASP A 179 -1.71 -16.23 -3.13
CA ASP A 179 -1.49 -15.75 -4.51
C ASP A 179 -0.02 -15.49 -4.81
N VAL A 180 0.77 -15.27 -3.76
CA VAL A 180 2.21 -15.04 -3.80
C VAL A 180 2.82 -15.74 -2.58
N VAL A 181 3.98 -16.37 -2.73
CA VAL A 181 4.79 -16.85 -1.60
C VAL A 181 5.99 -15.94 -1.45
N ASP A 182 6.16 -15.34 -0.27
CA ASP A 182 7.20 -14.37 0.03
C ASP A 182 8.27 -14.97 0.94
N ILE A 183 9.47 -15.16 0.42
CA ILE A 183 10.59 -15.88 1.08
C ILE A 183 11.56 -14.86 1.63
N GLY A 184 11.80 -14.89 2.95
CA GLY A 184 12.74 -14.02 3.64
C GLY A 184 13.81 -14.78 4.41
N GLY A 185 15.09 -14.41 4.20
CA GLY A 185 16.25 -15.00 4.90
C GLY A 185 16.80 -14.14 6.04
N GLU A 186 16.33 -12.92 6.17
CA GLU A 186 16.65 -11.98 7.24
C GLU A 186 15.36 -11.57 7.98
N SER A 187 15.39 -11.57 9.30
CA SER A 187 14.27 -11.01 10.07
C SER A 187 14.35 -9.49 10.04
N THR A 188 13.39 -8.86 9.35
CA THR A 188 13.29 -7.40 9.23
C THR A 188 12.64 -6.73 10.46
N ARG A 189 12.44 -7.48 11.57
CA ARG A 189 11.85 -6.96 12.80
C ARG A 189 12.74 -5.89 13.43
N PRO A 190 12.19 -4.75 13.87
CA PRO A 190 12.94 -3.76 14.61
C PRO A 190 13.41 -4.35 15.96
N SER A 191 14.66 -4.75 16.08
CA SER A 191 15.27 -5.06 17.37
C SER A 191 16.58 -4.28 17.50
N ARG A 192 16.81 -3.69 18.67
CA ARG A 192 17.95 -2.82 18.94
C ARG A 192 19.32 -3.54 18.97
N SER A 193 19.36 -4.88 18.88
CA SER A 193 20.56 -5.68 19.16
C SER A 193 20.91 -6.72 18.10
N ARG A 194 20.27 -6.70 16.91
CA ARG A 194 20.64 -7.66 15.86
C ARG A 194 21.72 -7.13 14.94
N GLU A 195 22.81 -7.89 14.80
CA GLU A 195 23.77 -7.70 13.72
C GLU A 195 23.08 -7.89 12.37
N GLU A 196 23.45 -7.06 11.42
CA GLU A 196 22.96 -7.16 10.04
C GLU A 196 23.42 -8.49 9.42
N VAL A 197 22.47 -9.27 8.91
CA VAL A 197 22.77 -10.53 8.22
C VAL A 197 23.54 -10.21 6.94
N SER A 198 24.68 -10.87 6.69
CA SER A 198 25.41 -10.67 5.45
C SER A 198 24.62 -11.20 4.23
N ALA A 199 24.92 -10.67 3.05
CA ALA A 199 24.28 -11.13 1.82
C ALA A 199 24.52 -12.64 1.56
N GLU A 200 25.74 -13.13 1.85
CA GLU A 200 26.11 -14.53 1.70
C GLU A 200 25.29 -15.45 2.60
N LEU A 201 25.09 -15.02 3.87
CA LEU A 201 24.30 -15.81 4.81
C LEU A 201 22.80 -15.79 4.42
N GLU A 202 22.27 -14.64 3.98
CA GLU A 202 20.90 -14.55 3.49
C GLU A 202 20.70 -15.44 2.24
N LEU A 203 21.63 -15.39 1.27
CA LEU A 203 21.61 -16.23 0.07
C LEU A 203 21.65 -17.71 0.42
N SER A 204 22.50 -18.13 1.37
CA SER A 204 22.62 -19.54 1.77
C SER A 204 21.29 -20.10 2.29
N ARG A 205 20.43 -19.26 2.87
CA ARG A 205 19.10 -19.64 3.37
C ARG A 205 18.05 -19.67 2.27
N VAL A 206 17.96 -18.60 1.45
CA VAL A 206 16.81 -18.42 0.53
C VAL A 206 16.99 -19.14 -0.80
N LEU A 207 18.22 -19.23 -1.37
CA LEU A 207 18.42 -19.79 -2.69
C LEU A 207 18.04 -21.27 -2.82
N PRO A 208 18.36 -22.16 -1.86
CA PRO A 208 17.95 -23.56 -1.94
C PRO A 208 16.43 -23.70 -2.00
N VAL A 209 15.70 -22.89 -1.19
CA VAL A 209 14.24 -22.90 -1.14
C VAL A 209 13.64 -22.38 -2.46
N ILE A 210 14.14 -21.25 -2.98
CA ILE A 210 13.66 -20.68 -4.24
C ILE A 210 13.87 -21.66 -5.40
N ARG A 211 15.06 -22.27 -5.51
CA ARG A 211 15.38 -23.24 -6.58
C ARG A 211 14.46 -24.48 -6.54
N GLU A 212 14.16 -24.96 -5.34
CA GLU A 212 13.29 -26.13 -5.17
C GLU A 212 11.82 -25.81 -5.52
N LEU A 213 11.35 -24.60 -5.23
CA LEU A 213 9.99 -24.16 -5.53
C LEU A 213 9.80 -23.68 -6.98
N ALA A 214 10.87 -23.19 -7.63
CA ALA A 214 10.80 -22.61 -8.96
C ALA A 214 10.29 -23.63 -9.99
N GLY A 215 9.17 -23.27 -10.66
CA GLY A 215 8.49 -24.13 -11.63
C GLY A 215 7.65 -25.27 -11.04
N ARG A 216 7.63 -25.43 -9.70
CA ARG A 216 6.83 -26.47 -9.01
C ARG A 216 5.57 -25.91 -8.34
N ILE A 217 5.53 -24.62 -8.05
CA ILE A 217 4.33 -23.94 -7.57
C ILE A 217 3.72 -23.07 -8.68
N GLN A 218 2.40 -22.86 -8.63
CA GLN A 218 1.65 -22.14 -9.66
C GLN A 218 1.58 -20.64 -9.40
N VAL A 219 2.05 -20.16 -8.24
CA VAL A 219 2.05 -18.75 -7.86
C VAL A 219 3.47 -18.18 -7.94
N PRO A 220 3.64 -16.87 -8.17
CA PRO A 220 4.95 -16.25 -8.19
C PRO A 220 5.62 -16.31 -6.80
N ILE A 221 6.94 -16.50 -6.83
CA ILE A 221 7.81 -16.40 -5.67
C ILE A 221 8.26 -14.95 -5.54
N SER A 222 8.10 -14.38 -4.36
CA SER A 222 8.67 -13.11 -3.94
C SER A 222 9.89 -13.35 -3.05
N ILE A 223 10.90 -12.48 -3.16
CA ILE A 223 12.05 -12.43 -2.25
C ILE A 223 11.94 -11.19 -1.36
N ASP A 224 11.85 -11.38 -0.04
CA ASP A 224 11.88 -10.30 0.95
C ASP A 224 13.33 -9.96 1.27
N THR A 225 13.85 -8.93 0.62
CA THR A 225 15.23 -8.47 0.81
C THR A 225 15.40 -7.00 0.46
N ARG A 226 16.34 -6.35 1.15
CA ARG A 226 16.77 -4.97 0.91
C ARG A 226 18.16 -4.90 0.23
N LYS A 227 18.73 -6.05 -0.15
CA LYS A 227 20.07 -6.16 -0.73
C LYS A 227 19.98 -6.52 -2.21
N ALA A 228 20.52 -5.68 -3.08
CA ALA A 228 20.52 -5.88 -4.53
C ALA A 228 21.21 -7.19 -4.94
N ALA A 229 22.29 -7.56 -4.26
CA ALA A 229 23.00 -8.83 -4.51
C ALA A 229 22.10 -10.05 -4.26
N VAL A 230 21.32 -10.03 -3.16
CA VAL A 230 20.37 -11.11 -2.84
C VAL A 230 19.23 -11.14 -3.85
N ALA A 231 18.67 -10.00 -4.18
CA ALA A 231 17.60 -9.87 -5.19
C ALA A 231 18.06 -10.42 -6.55
N SER A 232 19.27 -10.08 -6.99
CA SER A 232 19.84 -10.55 -8.27
C SER A 232 19.89 -12.06 -8.36
N GLU A 233 20.45 -12.73 -7.34
CA GLU A 233 20.59 -14.18 -7.30
C GLU A 233 19.22 -14.88 -7.13
N ALA A 234 18.34 -14.35 -6.30
CA ALA A 234 17.00 -14.88 -6.11
C ALA A 234 16.17 -14.82 -7.41
N LEU A 235 16.23 -13.70 -8.16
CA LEU A 235 15.59 -13.57 -9.47
C LEU A 235 16.17 -14.53 -10.50
N ALA A 236 17.49 -14.76 -10.48
CA ALA A 236 18.13 -15.76 -11.34
C ALA A 236 17.69 -17.19 -10.96
N ALA A 237 17.48 -17.46 -9.67
CA ALA A 237 17.03 -18.75 -9.17
C ALA A 237 15.53 -19.04 -9.43
N GLY A 238 14.72 -18.04 -9.75
CA GLY A 238 13.31 -18.23 -10.09
C GLY A 238 12.31 -17.34 -9.38
N ALA A 239 12.74 -16.47 -8.48
CA ALA A 239 11.86 -15.41 -7.93
C ALA A 239 11.34 -14.51 -9.07
N ARG A 240 10.17 -13.91 -8.85
CA ARG A 240 9.47 -13.07 -9.83
C ARG A 240 9.11 -11.70 -9.30
N ILE A 241 9.15 -11.54 -7.98
CA ILE A 241 8.82 -10.29 -7.27
C ILE A 241 9.96 -10.02 -6.28
N VAL A 242 10.34 -8.76 -6.12
CA VAL A 242 11.22 -8.29 -5.04
C VAL A 242 10.37 -7.51 -4.06
N ASN A 243 10.34 -7.91 -2.80
CA ASN A 243 9.70 -7.20 -1.71
C ASN A 243 10.77 -6.46 -0.92
N ASP A 244 10.92 -5.15 -1.20
CA ASP A 244 11.95 -4.32 -0.57
C ASP A 244 11.35 -3.42 0.52
N VAL A 245 11.64 -3.77 1.77
CA VAL A 245 11.19 -3.04 2.96
C VAL A 245 11.80 -1.63 3.12
N TRP A 246 12.65 -1.19 2.19
CA TRP A 246 13.18 0.16 2.10
C TRP A 246 12.78 0.88 0.81
N GLY A 247 11.96 0.26 -0.03
CA GLY A 247 11.38 0.90 -1.20
C GLY A 247 12.41 1.43 -2.18
N LEU A 248 13.40 0.63 -2.54
CA LEU A 248 14.47 0.96 -3.50
C LEU A 248 15.42 2.10 -3.08
N ARG A 249 15.34 2.55 -1.82
CA ARG A 249 16.08 3.73 -1.37
C ARG A 249 17.32 3.43 -0.53
N ARG A 250 17.50 2.17 -0.07
CA ARG A 250 18.63 1.80 0.79
C ARG A 250 19.83 1.30 -0.01
N ASP A 251 19.59 0.39 -0.94
CA ASP A 251 20.62 -0.17 -1.82
C ASP A 251 20.50 0.49 -3.21
N PRO A 252 21.48 1.31 -3.64
CA PRO A 252 21.39 2.06 -4.88
C PRO A 252 21.34 1.17 -6.14
N ASP A 253 21.78 -0.07 -6.05
CA ASP A 253 21.82 -1.02 -7.17
C ASP A 253 20.49 -1.77 -7.34
N MET A 254 19.60 -1.75 -6.31
CA MET A 254 18.37 -2.54 -6.30
C MET A 254 17.48 -2.27 -7.52
N ALA A 255 17.21 -1.01 -7.82
CA ALA A 255 16.35 -0.66 -8.95
C ALA A 255 16.95 -1.12 -10.29
N GLY A 256 18.27 -1.03 -10.45
CA GLY A 256 19.00 -1.52 -11.64
C GLY A 256 18.88 -3.03 -11.82
N VAL A 257 19.01 -3.79 -10.73
CA VAL A 257 18.85 -5.25 -10.73
C VAL A 257 17.45 -5.68 -11.18
N ILE A 258 16.42 -4.98 -10.70
CA ILE A 258 15.01 -5.24 -11.08
C ILE A 258 14.78 -4.87 -12.55
N ALA A 259 15.19 -3.67 -12.98
CA ALA A 259 15.01 -3.18 -14.34
C ALA A 259 15.73 -4.06 -15.39
N ALA A 260 16.86 -4.66 -15.04
CA ALA A 260 17.59 -5.59 -15.90
C ALA A 260 16.82 -6.89 -16.21
N ARG A 261 15.70 -7.13 -15.52
CA ARG A 261 14.87 -8.34 -15.70
C ARG A 261 13.39 -7.94 -15.97
N PRO A 262 13.02 -7.62 -17.20
CA PRO A 262 11.66 -7.20 -17.56
C PRO A 262 10.60 -8.22 -17.12
N GLY A 263 9.50 -7.70 -16.57
CA GLY A 263 8.42 -8.51 -15.97
C GLY A 263 8.69 -8.92 -14.52
N THR A 264 9.70 -8.35 -13.87
CA THR A 264 9.88 -8.47 -12.42
C THR A 264 8.96 -7.50 -11.70
N GLY A 265 8.12 -8.01 -10.78
CA GLY A 265 7.34 -7.17 -9.88
C GLY A 265 8.18 -6.63 -8.73
N VAL A 266 7.78 -5.51 -8.16
CA VAL A 266 8.39 -4.95 -6.96
C VAL A 266 7.33 -4.48 -5.97
N VAL A 267 7.51 -4.81 -4.70
CA VAL A 267 6.81 -4.17 -3.58
C VAL A 267 7.75 -3.13 -3.01
N ALA A 268 7.39 -1.87 -3.16
CA ALA A 268 8.13 -0.73 -2.60
C ALA A 268 7.48 -0.30 -1.28
N MET A 269 8.14 -0.60 -0.15
CA MET A 269 7.60 -0.27 1.16
C MET A 269 8.16 1.05 1.69
N HIS A 270 7.28 1.85 2.29
CA HIS A 270 7.70 3.02 3.07
C HIS A 270 8.37 2.61 4.37
N ASN A 271 9.62 3.02 4.52
CA ASN A 271 10.39 2.91 5.76
C ASN A 271 11.27 4.14 5.94
N GLN A 272 11.62 4.46 7.19
CA GLN A 272 12.53 5.55 7.55
C GLN A 272 13.27 5.24 8.85
N GLN A 273 14.18 6.12 9.23
CA GLN A 273 14.79 6.09 10.57
C GLN A 273 13.91 6.90 11.53
N GLY A 274 13.68 6.35 12.73
CA GLY A 274 12.84 7.00 13.73
C GLY A 274 11.34 6.83 13.49
N THR A 275 10.53 7.45 14.33
CA THR A 275 9.06 7.35 14.33
C THR A 275 8.39 8.73 14.26
N GLU A 276 9.16 9.75 13.91
CA GLU A 276 8.68 11.13 13.85
C GLU A 276 8.05 11.40 12.47
N TYR A 277 6.87 11.99 12.48
CA TYR A 277 6.07 12.38 11.32
C TYR A 277 5.42 13.73 11.58
N ASP A 278 5.41 14.61 10.59
CA ASP A 278 4.62 15.85 10.64
C ASP A 278 3.14 15.58 10.38
N ASP A 279 2.83 14.93 9.25
CA ASP A 279 1.55 14.25 8.98
C ASP A 279 1.88 12.84 8.45
N LEU A 280 1.45 11.83 9.20
CA LEU A 280 1.82 10.44 8.93
C LEU A 280 1.56 10.02 7.47
N LEU A 281 0.36 10.27 6.95
CA LEU A 281 0.00 9.80 5.61
C LEU A 281 0.64 10.64 4.52
N GLU A 282 0.84 11.92 4.76
CA GLU A 282 1.55 12.81 3.83
C GLU A 282 3.01 12.37 3.69
N ASP A 283 3.70 12.16 4.81
CA ASP A 283 5.11 11.74 4.81
C ASP A 283 5.28 10.35 4.23
N VAL A 284 4.34 9.41 4.52
CA VAL A 284 4.32 8.09 3.87
C VAL A 284 4.13 8.23 2.36
N CYS A 285 3.19 9.07 1.90
CA CYS A 285 3.00 9.30 0.48
C CYS A 285 4.23 9.93 -0.19
N LEU A 286 4.89 10.89 0.47
CA LEU A 286 6.12 11.51 -0.03
C LEU A 286 7.23 10.46 -0.17
N GLY A 287 7.50 9.66 0.87
CA GLY A 287 8.51 8.62 0.79
C GLY A 287 8.22 7.53 -0.23
N LEU A 288 6.94 7.19 -0.46
CA LEU A 288 6.54 6.28 -1.53
C LEU A 288 6.74 6.91 -2.92
N ARG A 289 6.46 8.21 -3.10
CA ARG A 289 6.75 8.92 -4.36
C ARG A 289 8.24 8.93 -4.67
N GLU A 290 9.10 9.11 -3.68
CA GLU A 290 10.55 8.98 -3.85
C GLU A 290 10.92 7.58 -4.37
N SER A 291 10.33 6.53 -3.80
CA SER A 291 10.53 5.15 -4.26
C SER A 291 10.04 4.94 -5.70
N LEU A 292 8.87 5.51 -6.05
CA LEU A 292 8.32 5.45 -7.40
C LEU A 292 9.21 6.21 -8.41
N ALA A 293 9.77 7.36 -8.02
CA ALA A 293 10.70 8.11 -8.86
C ALA A 293 12.00 7.33 -9.11
N VAL A 294 12.51 6.59 -8.11
CA VAL A 294 13.66 5.69 -8.29
C VAL A 294 13.32 4.57 -9.28
N ALA A 295 12.14 3.95 -9.14
CA ALA A 295 11.68 2.90 -10.05
C ALA A 295 11.54 3.42 -11.50
N GLU A 296 10.89 4.57 -11.69
CA GLU A 296 10.70 5.20 -13.00
C GLU A 296 12.04 5.56 -13.66
N LYS A 297 12.96 6.18 -12.92
CA LYS A 297 14.31 6.52 -13.40
C LYS A 297 15.11 5.30 -13.84
N ALA A 298 14.91 4.15 -13.17
CA ALA A 298 15.54 2.90 -13.56
C ALA A 298 14.84 2.20 -14.74
N GLY A 299 13.67 2.69 -15.19
CA GLY A 299 12.90 2.11 -16.28
C GLY A 299 11.97 0.97 -15.85
N ILE A 300 11.64 0.85 -14.55
CA ILE A 300 10.65 -0.10 -14.06
C ILE A 300 9.25 0.45 -14.37
N PRO A 301 8.40 -0.28 -15.14
CA PRO A 301 7.05 0.19 -15.44
C PRO A 301 6.21 0.37 -14.18
N SER A 302 5.39 1.42 -14.13
CA SER A 302 4.48 1.70 -13.01
C SER A 302 3.57 0.50 -12.67
N SER A 303 3.12 -0.25 -13.67
CA SER A 303 2.31 -1.46 -13.49
C SER A 303 3.05 -2.62 -12.82
N GLN A 304 4.37 -2.56 -12.71
CA GLN A 304 5.18 -3.56 -11.99
C GLN A 304 5.38 -3.20 -10.52
N VAL A 305 4.87 -2.05 -10.04
CA VAL A 305 5.11 -1.56 -8.68
C VAL A 305 3.85 -1.68 -7.84
N ILE A 306 3.96 -2.39 -6.72
CA ILE A 306 3.00 -2.42 -5.60
C ILE A 306 3.58 -1.54 -4.50
N ILE A 307 2.77 -0.71 -3.87
CA ILE A 307 3.19 0.13 -2.73
C ILE A 307 2.72 -0.47 -1.40
N ASP A 308 3.56 -0.33 -0.36
CA ASP A 308 3.23 -0.73 1.02
C ASP A 308 3.52 0.44 1.97
N PRO A 309 2.56 0.89 2.78
CA PRO A 309 2.78 1.98 3.75
C PRO A 309 3.70 1.61 4.91
N GLY A 310 4.11 0.36 5.05
CA GLY A 310 5.06 -0.08 6.07
C GLY A 310 4.46 -0.19 7.47
N PHE A 311 3.33 -0.87 7.61
CA PHE A 311 2.76 -1.17 8.94
C PHE A 311 3.78 -1.88 9.83
N GLY A 312 4.06 -1.36 11.02
CA GLY A 312 5.03 -1.93 11.97
C GLY A 312 6.50 -1.62 11.69
N PHE A 313 6.79 -0.73 10.73
CA PHE A 313 8.13 -0.24 10.43
C PHE A 313 8.21 1.27 10.68
N ALA A 314 9.18 1.71 11.48
CA ALA A 314 9.35 3.13 11.83
C ALA A 314 8.05 3.82 12.27
N LYS A 315 7.15 3.10 12.92
CA LYS A 315 5.81 3.57 13.29
C LYS A 315 5.42 3.13 14.70
N THR A 316 4.84 4.04 15.46
CA THR A 316 4.23 3.74 16.76
C THR A 316 2.97 2.89 16.57
N PRO A 317 2.44 2.24 17.62
CA PRO A 317 1.14 1.56 17.55
C PRO A 317 0.01 2.49 17.09
N ALA A 318 -0.01 3.76 17.54
CA ALA A 318 -0.98 4.75 17.11
C ALA A 318 -0.89 5.04 15.60
N HIS A 319 0.34 5.22 15.09
CA HIS A 319 0.59 5.39 13.65
C HIS A 319 0.10 4.18 12.84
N ASN A 320 0.31 2.96 13.33
CA ASN A 320 -0.14 1.75 12.64
C ASN A 320 -1.67 1.67 12.54
N LEU A 321 -2.39 2.06 13.57
CA LEU A 321 -3.86 2.11 13.55
C LEU A 321 -4.36 3.23 12.63
N GLU A 322 -3.69 4.38 12.64
CA GLU A 322 -4.01 5.48 11.74
C GLU A 322 -3.77 5.10 10.26
N LEU A 323 -2.69 4.37 9.95
CA LEU A 323 -2.46 3.83 8.62
C LEU A 323 -3.63 2.97 8.13
N VAL A 324 -4.13 2.04 8.95
CA VAL A 324 -5.27 1.21 8.57
C VAL A 324 -6.51 2.06 8.35
N ARG A 325 -6.77 3.04 9.22
CA ARG A 325 -7.93 3.94 9.13
C ARG A 325 -7.90 4.78 7.85
N ARG A 326 -6.72 5.27 7.46
CA ARG A 326 -6.51 6.22 6.37
C ARG A 326 -5.91 5.59 5.11
N LEU A 327 -5.83 4.25 5.04
CA LEU A 327 -5.17 3.53 3.95
C LEU A 327 -5.65 3.94 2.55
N GLY A 328 -6.95 4.25 2.43
CA GLY A 328 -7.55 4.67 1.16
C GLY A 328 -7.01 5.97 0.59
N GLU A 329 -6.30 6.78 1.38
CA GLU A 329 -5.60 7.97 0.86
C GLU A 329 -4.46 7.60 -0.10
N LEU A 330 -3.88 6.39 0.04
CA LEU A 330 -2.85 5.86 -0.87
C LEU A 330 -3.39 5.46 -2.24
N LEU A 331 -4.70 5.21 -2.37
CA LEU A 331 -5.31 4.80 -3.65
C LEU A 331 -5.13 5.87 -4.73
N GLY A 332 -5.04 7.14 -4.33
CA GLY A 332 -4.75 8.25 -5.22
C GLY A 332 -3.37 8.18 -5.90
N MET A 333 -2.49 7.28 -5.48
CA MET A 333 -1.18 7.08 -6.12
C MET A 333 -1.24 6.19 -7.36
N GLY A 334 -2.38 5.54 -7.65
CA GLY A 334 -2.59 4.74 -8.86
C GLY A 334 -1.91 3.37 -8.88
N HIS A 335 -1.40 2.92 -7.74
CA HIS A 335 -0.72 1.63 -7.58
C HIS A 335 -1.55 0.66 -6.73
N ALA A 336 -1.29 -0.63 -6.88
CA ALA A 336 -1.82 -1.60 -5.95
C ALA A 336 -1.23 -1.37 -4.56
N VAL A 337 -2.08 -1.43 -3.53
CA VAL A 337 -1.68 -1.25 -2.13
C VAL A 337 -1.61 -2.60 -1.43
N LEU A 338 -0.43 -2.93 -0.91
CA LEU A 338 -0.19 -4.04 -0.01
C LEU A 338 -0.10 -3.52 1.42
N ILE A 339 -0.55 -4.32 2.39
CA ILE A 339 -0.33 -4.07 3.82
C ILE A 339 -0.09 -5.39 4.57
N GLY A 340 0.85 -5.37 5.52
CA GLY A 340 1.22 -6.56 6.30
C GLY A 340 1.01 -6.39 7.81
N PRO A 341 -0.22 -6.46 8.37
CA PRO A 341 -0.46 -6.30 9.80
C PRO A 341 -0.23 -7.57 10.62
N SER A 342 -0.05 -8.73 9.97
CA SER A 342 -0.06 -10.04 10.58
C SER A 342 0.99 -10.23 11.68
N ARG A 343 0.54 -10.61 12.87
CA ARG A 343 1.31 -10.98 14.07
C ARG A 343 2.32 -9.91 14.56
N LYS A 344 2.22 -8.66 14.08
CA LYS A 344 3.11 -7.57 14.49
C LYS A 344 2.86 -7.13 15.93
N SER A 345 3.81 -6.39 16.52
CA SER A 345 3.73 -5.95 17.92
C SER A 345 2.43 -5.18 18.24
N THR A 346 2.00 -4.31 17.32
CA THR A 346 0.75 -3.58 17.48
C THR A 346 -0.46 -4.49 17.63
N THR A 347 -0.53 -5.62 16.92
CA THR A 347 -1.64 -6.57 17.04
C THR A 347 -1.68 -7.20 18.43
N GLY A 348 -0.51 -7.56 18.99
CA GLY A 348 -0.41 -8.07 20.36
C GLY A 348 -0.78 -7.04 21.42
N MET A 349 -0.29 -5.81 21.28
CA MET A 349 -0.60 -4.72 22.21
C MET A 349 -2.10 -4.41 22.32
N LEU A 350 -2.85 -4.55 21.23
CA LEU A 350 -4.31 -4.33 21.22
C LEU A 350 -5.07 -5.28 22.15
N ILE A 351 -4.56 -6.48 22.35
CA ILE A 351 -5.22 -7.54 23.14
C ILE A 351 -4.42 -7.93 24.40
N GLY A 352 -3.32 -7.24 24.69
CA GLY A 352 -2.44 -7.55 25.82
C GLY A 352 -1.63 -8.85 25.65
N GLU A 353 -1.39 -9.29 24.39
CA GLU A 353 -0.71 -10.54 24.09
C GLU A 353 0.73 -10.31 23.63
N THR A 354 1.67 -10.98 24.30
CA THR A 354 3.10 -10.91 23.98
C THR A 354 3.53 -12.00 23.00
N ASP A 355 2.91 -13.18 23.06
CA ASP A 355 3.19 -14.28 22.15
C ASP A 355 2.60 -14.01 20.76
N GLN A 356 3.45 -14.13 19.75
CA GLN A 356 3.04 -13.91 18.37
C GLN A 356 2.11 -15.01 17.82
N ALA A 357 2.22 -16.23 18.37
CA ALA A 357 1.37 -17.35 17.97
C ALA A 357 -0.12 -17.07 18.30
N HIS A 358 -0.39 -16.27 19.32
CA HIS A 358 -1.74 -15.95 19.79
C HIS A 358 -2.30 -14.62 19.26
N ARG A 359 -1.79 -14.12 18.12
CA ARG A 359 -2.23 -12.85 17.52
C ARG A 359 -3.06 -13.03 16.25
N LEU A 360 -3.70 -14.19 16.09
CA LEU A 360 -4.49 -14.51 14.90
C LEU A 360 -5.69 -13.56 14.75
N GLU A 361 -6.54 -13.46 15.75
CA GLU A 361 -7.78 -12.70 15.68
C GLU A 361 -7.55 -11.21 15.39
N PRO A 362 -6.66 -10.49 16.10
CA PRO A 362 -6.38 -9.10 15.77
C PRO A 362 -5.69 -8.94 14.41
N SER A 363 -4.92 -9.94 13.94
CA SER A 363 -4.34 -9.93 12.59
C SER A 363 -5.43 -10.01 11.52
N LEU A 364 -6.43 -10.89 11.70
CA LEU A 364 -7.58 -11.02 10.80
C LEU A 364 -8.43 -9.75 10.79
N ALA A 365 -8.71 -9.20 11.99
CA ALA A 365 -9.49 -7.96 12.12
C ALA A 365 -8.83 -6.80 11.36
N LEU A 366 -7.52 -6.60 11.54
CA LEU A 366 -6.78 -5.54 10.83
C LEU A 366 -6.69 -5.81 9.33
N ALA A 367 -6.57 -7.06 8.88
CA ALA A 367 -6.61 -7.41 7.47
C ALA A 367 -7.97 -7.05 6.83
N VAL A 368 -9.08 -7.42 7.46
CA VAL A 368 -10.44 -7.10 7.00
C VAL A 368 -10.68 -5.59 6.96
N LEU A 369 -10.27 -4.86 8.00
CA LEU A 369 -10.38 -3.40 8.03
C LEU A 369 -9.53 -2.73 6.95
N SER A 370 -8.34 -3.29 6.65
CA SER A 370 -7.48 -2.79 5.56
C SER A 370 -8.14 -3.01 4.20
N VAL A 371 -8.80 -4.15 3.98
CA VAL A 371 -9.57 -4.40 2.75
C VAL A 371 -10.72 -3.41 2.59
N ARG A 372 -11.46 -3.15 3.68
CA ARG A 372 -12.50 -2.11 3.68
C ARG A 372 -11.94 -0.72 3.35
N ALA A 373 -10.72 -0.44 3.77
CA ALA A 373 -10.02 0.81 3.48
C ALA A 373 -9.34 0.84 2.09
N GLY A 374 -9.44 -0.24 1.29
CA GLY A 374 -9.00 -0.29 -0.09
C GLY A 374 -7.72 -1.09 -0.36
N ALA A 375 -7.21 -1.87 0.59
CA ALA A 375 -6.08 -2.76 0.34
C ALA A 375 -6.38 -3.72 -0.82
N HIS A 376 -5.40 -3.91 -1.69
CA HIS A 376 -5.48 -4.84 -2.81
C HIS A 376 -4.82 -6.18 -2.50
N MET A 377 -3.84 -6.17 -1.60
CA MET A 377 -3.10 -7.35 -1.16
C MET A 377 -2.80 -7.26 0.34
N VAL A 378 -2.82 -8.41 1.02
CA VAL A 378 -2.37 -8.53 2.41
C VAL A 378 -1.23 -9.52 2.52
N ARG A 379 -0.20 -9.19 3.33
CA ARG A 379 0.94 -10.07 3.62
C ARG A 379 0.79 -10.69 4.99
N VAL A 380 0.69 -12.03 5.06
CA VAL A 380 0.25 -12.74 6.27
C VAL A 380 0.99 -14.05 6.53
N HIS A 381 1.00 -14.48 7.80
CA HIS A 381 1.49 -15.79 8.23
C HIS A 381 0.38 -16.87 8.12
N ASP A 382 -0.87 -16.50 8.48
CA ASP A 382 -2.03 -17.40 8.62
C ASP A 382 -2.91 -17.34 7.37
N VAL A 383 -2.43 -17.94 6.26
CA VAL A 383 -3.07 -17.81 4.95
C VAL A 383 -4.47 -18.41 4.93
N ALA A 384 -4.65 -19.63 5.46
CA ALA A 384 -5.94 -20.33 5.41
C ALA A 384 -7.06 -19.53 6.11
N GLU A 385 -6.77 -19.02 7.31
CA GLU A 385 -7.68 -18.21 8.10
C GLU A 385 -7.97 -16.87 7.41
N THR A 386 -6.91 -16.24 6.91
CA THR A 386 -7.01 -14.96 6.21
C THR A 386 -7.86 -15.08 4.94
N VAL A 387 -7.61 -16.08 4.11
CA VAL A 387 -8.40 -16.31 2.88
C VAL A 387 -9.89 -16.46 3.20
N ARG A 388 -10.24 -17.22 4.27
CA ARG A 388 -11.65 -17.37 4.68
C ARG A 388 -12.26 -16.04 5.14
N ALA A 389 -11.53 -15.26 5.94
CA ALA A 389 -11.98 -13.95 6.42
C ALA A 389 -12.14 -12.96 5.25
N LEU A 390 -11.19 -12.95 4.32
CA LEU A 390 -11.21 -12.05 3.18
C LEU A 390 -12.29 -12.38 2.16
N ARG A 391 -12.67 -13.64 1.97
CA ARG A 391 -13.85 -13.99 1.16
C ARG A 391 -15.12 -13.30 1.65
N ALA A 392 -15.30 -13.26 2.98
CA ALA A 392 -16.45 -12.55 3.58
C ALA A 392 -16.30 -11.03 3.42
N ALA A 393 -15.11 -10.47 3.67
CA ALA A 393 -14.85 -9.04 3.51
C ALA A 393 -15.06 -8.58 2.06
N ASP A 394 -14.52 -9.29 1.08
CA ASP A 394 -14.66 -8.99 -0.35
C ASP A 394 -16.12 -9.04 -0.80
N ALA A 395 -16.92 -10.01 -0.29
CA ALA A 395 -18.33 -10.08 -0.58
C ALA A 395 -19.12 -8.86 -0.11
N VAL A 396 -18.72 -8.28 1.02
CA VAL A 396 -19.33 -7.05 1.56
C VAL A 396 -18.83 -5.80 0.82
N VAL A 397 -17.53 -5.70 0.57
CA VAL A 397 -16.88 -4.49 0.04
C VAL A 397 -17.01 -4.40 -1.48
N ARG A 398 -16.89 -5.51 -2.21
CA ARG A 398 -16.82 -5.56 -3.68
C ARG A 398 -18.12 -6.06 -4.33
N GLY A 399 -19.04 -6.54 -3.54
CA GLY A 399 -20.35 -7.02 -3.96
C GLY A 399 -20.54 -8.52 -3.81
N THR A 400 -21.81 -8.91 -3.68
CA THR A 400 -22.22 -10.30 -3.44
C THR A 400 -21.78 -11.21 -4.59
N PRO A 401 -21.05 -12.31 -4.32
CA PRO A 401 -20.71 -13.31 -5.32
C PRO A 401 -21.95 -13.84 -6.05
N GLU A 402 -21.84 -14.07 -7.35
CA GLU A 402 -22.98 -14.54 -8.16
C GLU A 402 -23.59 -15.83 -7.62
N ALA A 403 -22.76 -16.75 -7.10
CA ALA A 403 -23.19 -18.00 -6.48
C ALA A 403 -24.12 -17.83 -5.27
N LEU A 404 -24.12 -16.64 -4.63
CA LEU A 404 -24.99 -16.32 -3.49
C LEU A 404 -26.20 -15.48 -3.88
N ARG A 405 -26.27 -14.99 -5.12
CA ARG A 405 -27.38 -14.15 -5.59
C ARG A 405 -28.63 -15.01 -5.75
N GLY A 406 -29.71 -14.60 -5.09
CA GLY A 406 -31.00 -15.27 -5.20
C GLY A 406 -31.13 -16.56 -4.39
N LEU A 407 -30.14 -16.93 -3.58
CA LEU A 407 -30.32 -18.05 -2.65
C LEU A 407 -31.36 -17.68 -1.59
N PRO A 408 -32.29 -18.63 -1.28
CA PRO A 408 -33.24 -18.42 -0.19
C PRO A 408 -32.52 -18.39 1.16
N ILE A 409 -33.14 -17.75 2.15
CA ILE A 409 -32.65 -17.80 3.55
C ILE A 409 -32.63 -19.28 3.96
N PRO A 410 -31.50 -19.83 4.43
CA PRO A 410 -31.45 -21.20 4.92
C PRO A 410 -32.47 -21.40 6.02
N ALA A 411 -33.21 -22.51 5.96
CA ALA A 411 -34.09 -22.88 7.07
C ALA A 411 -33.26 -23.00 8.35
N PRO A 412 -33.76 -22.54 9.50
CA PRO A 412 -33.06 -22.73 10.75
C PRO A 412 -32.81 -24.22 10.98
N THR A 413 -31.56 -24.60 11.12
CA THR A 413 -31.15 -25.93 11.54
C THR A 413 -31.53 -26.04 13.02
N GLY A 414 -32.55 -26.88 13.33
CA GLY A 414 -32.97 -27.17 14.67
C GLY A 414 -31.88 -27.79 15.52
#